data_41abdaeb46349334b7e3126001f49be7
#
_entry.id   41abdaeb46349334b7e3126001f49be7
#
_cell.length_a   1.000
_cell.length_b   1.000
_cell.length_c   1.000
_cell.angle_alpha   90.00
_cell.angle_beta   90.00
_cell.angle_gamma   90.00
#
_symmetry.space_group_name_H-M   'P 1'
#
loop_
_entity.id
_entity.type
_entity.pdbx_description
1 polymer ?
#
loop_
_entity_poly.entity_id
_entity_poly.type
_entity_poly.pdbx_seq_one_letter_code
_entity_poly.pdbx_strand_id
1 'polypeptide(L)'
;MSASNLFWHVQGPASIYFVRLAVGLIFFTQGILKFTDPHMGVERFARIGFPEPYFTARFVGTFEILCGLLVLVGLRTRAASVPLLVIILTAIASTKLPELTRPAQGFWYMVSDARRDFAMLCSLIFLIVAGAGTFSWDSRWDGLDWLWPRK
;
A
#
# COMPACT_ATOMS: atom_id res chain seq x y z
N MET A 1 -23.64 -8.92 -13.74
CA MET A 1 -22.37 -8.18 -13.84
C MET A 1 -21.26 -9.14 -13.48
N SER A 2 -20.35 -9.44 -14.41
CA SER A 2 -19.25 -10.37 -14.15
C SER A 2 -18.24 -9.72 -13.18
N ALA A 3 -17.71 -10.51 -12.23
CA ALA A 3 -16.72 -10.04 -11.26
C ALA A 3 -15.45 -9.44 -11.92
N SER A 4 -15.15 -9.82 -13.17
CA SER A 4 -14.06 -9.27 -13.96
C SER A 4 -14.21 -7.78 -14.27
N ASN A 5 -15.42 -7.26 -14.36
CA ASN A 5 -15.66 -5.85 -14.68
C ASN A 5 -15.50 -4.92 -13.47
N LEU A 6 -15.59 -5.47 -12.24
CA LEU A 6 -15.46 -4.69 -11.02
C LEU A 6 -14.04 -4.14 -10.80
N PHE A 7 -13.03 -4.85 -11.30
CA PHE A 7 -11.62 -4.46 -11.11
C PHE A 7 -11.15 -3.35 -12.05
N TRP A 8 -11.86 -3.10 -13.16
CA TRP A 8 -11.37 -2.23 -14.23
C TRP A 8 -12.14 -0.92 -14.38
N HIS A 9 -13.37 -0.82 -13.85
CA HIS A 9 -14.15 0.43 -13.96
C HIS A 9 -13.73 1.45 -12.91
N VAL A 10 -13.39 2.64 -13.38
CA VAL A 10 -13.14 3.82 -12.55
C VAL A 10 -14.47 4.30 -11.99
N GLN A 11 -14.69 4.06 -10.69
CA GLN A 11 -15.85 4.57 -9.99
C GLN A 11 -15.36 5.40 -8.80
N GLY A 12 -15.66 6.69 -8.80
CA GLY A 12 -15.40 7.51 -7.63
C GLY A 12 -15.17 8.99 -7.92
N PRO A 13 -15.41 9.86 -6.93
CA PRO A 13 -15.23 11.29 -7.05
C PRO A 13 -13.76 11.67 -7.20
N ALA A 14 -13.51 12.90 -7.67
CA ALA A 14 -12.18 13.48 -7.80
C ALA A 14 -11.39 13.52 -6.49
N SER A 15 -12.09 13.55 -5.34
CA SER A 15 -11.49 13.57 -3.99
C SER A 15 -10.63 12.34 -3.66
N ILE A 16 -10.83 11.21 -4.35
CA ILE A 16 -9.98 10.01 -4.19
C ILE A 16 -8.51 10.31 -4.51
N TYR A 17 -8.24 11.31 -5.35
CA TYR A 17 -6.89 11.75 -5.67
C TYR A 17 -6.06 12.05 -4.41
N PHE A 18 -6.63 12.71 -3.39
CA PHE A 18 -5.90 13.03 -2.17
C PHE A 18 -5.52 11.80 -1.35
N VAL A 19 -6.40 10.79 -1.31
CA VAL A 19 -6.10 9.52 -0.63
C VAL A 19 -4.99 8.77 -1.38
N ARG A 20 -5.05 8.74 -2.71
CA ARG A 20 -4.00 8.14 -3.53
C ARG A 20 -2.66 8.85 -3.36
N LEU A 21 -2.67 10.20 -3.35
CA LEU A 21 -1.48 11.00 -3.13
C LEU A 21 -0.83 10.65 -1.78
N ALA A 22 -1.61 10.64 -0.71
CA ALA A 22 -1.12 10.31 0.63
C ALA A 22 -0.54 8.88 0.70
N VAL A 23 -1.32 7.88 0.27
CA VAL A 23 -0.91 6.47 0.30
C VAL A 23 0.30 6.23 -0.58
N GLY A 24 0.26 6.70 -1.82
CA GLY A 24 1.32 6.49 -2.79
C GLY A 24 2.63 7.14 -2.37
N LEU A 25 2.62 8.39 -1.87
CA LEU A 25 3.82 9.06 -1.36
C LEU A 25 4.41 8.35 -0.16
N ILE A 26 3.58 7.91 0.79
CA ILE A 26 4.06 7.23 1.99
C ILE A 26 4.73 5.91 1.61
N PHE A 27 4.09 5.06 0.79
CA PHE A 27 4.71 3.79 0.39
C PHE A 27 5.93 3.99 -0.50
N PHE A 28 5.88 4.92 -1.43
CA PHE A 28 7.02 5.24 -2.29
C PHE A 28 8.25 5.67 -1.47
N THR A 29 8.08 6.59 -0.52
CA THR A 29 9.17 7.04 0.34
C THR A 29 9.66 5.96 1.29
N GLN A 30 8.75 5.15 1.85
CA GLN A 30 9.12 4.00 2.70
C GLN A 30 9.90 2.95 1.93
N GLY A 31 9.55 2.71 0.67
CA GLY A 31 10.30 1.83 -0.21
C GLY A 31 11.72 2.34 -0.46
N ILE A 32 11.90 3.63 -0.77
CA ILE A 32 13.23 4.24 -0.95
C ILE A 32 14.07 4.12 0.33
N LEU A 33 13.48 4.41 1.49
CA LEU A 33 14.18 4.33 2.78
C LEU A 33 14.72 2.92 3.08
N LYS A 34 14.06 1.85 2.59
CA LYS A 34 14.57 0.49 2.73
C LYS A 34 15.86 0.21 1.96
N PHE A 35 16.18 1.03 0.96
CA PHE A 35 17.44 0.95 0.20
C PHE A 35 18.51 1.89 0.72
N THR A 36 18.12 3.07 1.22
CA THR A 36 19.06 4.15 1.59
C THR A 36 19.41 4.16 3.07
N ASP A 37 18.51 3.68 3.94
CA ASP A 37 18.72 3.66 5.39
C ASP A 37 18.74 2.22 5.93
N PRO A 38 19.90 1.70 6.38
CA PRO A 38 20.01 0.36 6.95
C PRO A 38 19.05 0.10 8.13
N HIS A 39 18.79 1.12 8.97
CA HIS A 39 17.93 1.01 10.13
C HIS A 39 16.45 0.80 9.76
N MET A 40 16.01 1.39 8.65
CA MET A 40 14.67 1.22 8.11
C MET A 40 14.56 0.00 7.17
N GLY A 41 15.68 -0.46 6.65
CA GLY A 41 15.83 -1.61 5.76
C GLY A 41 16.25 -2.88 6.48
N VAL A 42 17.43 -3.39 6.15
CA VAL A 42 17.94 -4.71 6.54
C VAL A 42 17.95 -4.93 8.05
N GLU A 43 18.39 -3.95 8.83
CA GLU A 43 18.46 -4.08 10.29
C GLU A 43 17.08 -4.22 10.93
N ARG A 44 16.05 -3.55 10.38
CA ARG A 44 14.68 -3.68 10.85
C ARG A 44 14.17 -5.11 10.66
N PHE A 45 14.37 -5.69 9.47
CA PHE A 45 13.92 -7.06 9.17
C PHE A 45 14.70 -8.10 9.99
N ALA A 46 16.01 -7.89 10.22
CA ALA A 46 16.81 -8.75 11.11
C ALA A 46 16.30 -8.70 12.55
N ARG A 47 15.96 -7.51 13.06
CA ARG A 47 15.44 -7.32 14.43
C ARG A 47 14.09 -7.99 14.65
N ILE A 48 13.24 -8.02 13.62
CA ILE A 48 11.92 -8.66 13.64
C ILE A 48 12.05 -10.19 13.54
N GLY A 49 13.22 -10.71 13.09
CA GLY A 49 13.47 -12.15 12.95
C GLY A 49 13.04 -12.73 11.59
N PHE A 50 12.95 -11.92 10.56
CA PHE A 50 12.69 -12.43 9.21
C PHE A 50 13.88 -13.24 8.69
N PRO A 51 13.63 -14.40 8.04
CA PRO A 51 14.67 -15.12 7.33
C PRO A 51 15.19 -14.26 6.17
N GLU A 52 16.50 -14.30 5.90
CA GLU A 52 17.13 -13.53 4.83
C GLU A 52 16.77 -12.03 4.84
N PRO A 53 17.14 -11.25 5.89
CA PRO A 53 16.71 -9.87 6.06
C PRO A 53 17.06 -8.96 4.90
N TYR A 54 18.22 -9.21 4.26
CA TYR A 54 18.69 -8.44 3.11
C TYR A 54 17.78 -8.60 1.89
N PHE A 55 17.44 -9.85 1.56
CA PHE A 55 16.55 -10.13 0.43
C PHE A 55 15.13 -9.61 0.72
N THR A 56 14.60 -9.88 1.92
CA THR A 56 13.25 -9.47 2.32
C THR A 56 13.10 -7.95 2.30
N ALA A 57 14.07 -7.20 2.82
CA ALA A 57 14.03 -5.74 2.82
C ALA A 57 13.99 -5.17 1.39
N ARG A 58 14.82 -5.69 0.50
CA ARG A 58 14.87 -5.23 -0.90
C ARG A 58 13.64 -5.63 -1.69
N PHE A 59 13.14 -6.86 -1.48
CA PHE A 59 11.91 -7.34 -2.10
C PHE A 59 10.72 -6.46 -1.71
N VAL A 60 10.50 -6.25 -0.42
CA VAL A 60 9.42 -5.39 0.08
C VAL A 60 9.60 -3.94 -0.41
N GLY A 61 10.82 -3.39 -0.32
CA GLY A 61 11.11 -2.04 -0.78
C GLY A 61 10.80 -1.82 -2.27
N THR A 62 11.13 -2.82 -3.11
CA THR A 62 10.81 -2.77 -4.55
C THR A 62 9.31 -2.71 -4.78
N PHE A 63 8.53 -3.56 -4.10
CA PHE A 63 7.07 -3.54 -4.22
C PHE A 63 6.47 -2.24 -3.70
N GLU A 64 6.97 -1.69 -2.62
CA GLU A 64 6.52 -0.39 -2.09
C GLU A 64 6.79 0.76 -3.08
N ILE A 65 7.96 0.77 -3.73
CA ILE A 65 8.28 1.79 -4.75
C ILE A 65 7.37 1.63 -5.96
N LEU A 66 7.30 0.44 -6.54
CA LEU A 66 6.52 0.18 -7.77
C LEU A 66 5.03 0.39 -7.54
N CYS A 67 4.46 -0.25 -6.52
CA CYS A 67 3.03 -0.14 -6.25
C CYS A 67 2.65 1.25 -5.72
N GLY A 68 3.52 1.88 -4.91
CA GLY A 68 3.34 3.26 -4.46
C GLY A 68 3.27 4.23 -5.64
N LEU A 69 4.16 4.09 -6.62
CA LEU A 69 4.16 4.90 -7.84
C LEU A 69 2.91 4.65 -8.70
N LEU A 70 2.50 3.38 -8.86
CA LEU A 70 1.27 3.03 -9.58
C LEU A 70 0.02 3.66 -8.93
N VAL A 71 -0.06 3.65 -7.59
CA VAL A 71 -1.13 4.30 -6.84
C VAL A 71 -1.09 5.82 -7.02
N LEU A 72 0.09 6.46 -6.97
CA LEU A 72 0.27 7.90 -7.21
C LEU A 72 -0.28 8.32 -8.57
N VAL A 73 0.15 7.65 -9.61
CA VAL A 73 -0.26 7.94 -11.00
C VAL A 73 -1.72 7.53 -11.24
N GLY A 74 -2.25 6.59 -10.45
CA GLY A 74 -3.58 6.04 -10.62
C GLY A 74 -3.68 5.04 -11.76
N LEU A 75 -2.64 4.24 -11.92
CA LEU A 75 -2.59 3.16 -12.89
C LEU A 75 -2.79 1.82 -12.18
N ARG A 76 -3.84 1.10 -12.55
CA ARG A 76 -4.24 -0.17 -11.93
C ARG A 76 -4.28 -0.08 -10.39
N THR A 77 -4.83 1.01 -9.87
CA THR A 77 -4.81 1.36 -8.44
C THR A 77 -5.29 0.23 -7.55
N ARG A 78 -6.37 -0.48 -7.91
CA ARG A 78 -6.89 -1.61 -7.14
C ARG A 78 -5.88 -2.75 -7.06
N ALA A 79 -5.29 -3.13 -8.19
CA ALA A 79 -4.30 -4.20 -8.24
C ALA A 79 -3.00 -3.84 -7.50
N ALA A 80 -2.54 -2.59 -7.62
CA ALA A 80 -1.37 -2.09 -6.91
C ALA A 80 -1.57 -1.99 -5.39
N SER A 81 -2.80 -1.74 -4.95
CA SER A 81 -3.14 -1.66 -3.51
C SER A 81 -3.13 -3.03 -2.81
N VAL A 82 -3.32 -4.14 -3.53
CA VAL A 82 -3.34 -5.49 -2.92
C VAL A 82 -1.98 -5.88 -2.32
N PRO A 83 -0.85 -5.83 -3.05
CA PRO A 83 0.44 -6.14 -2.43
C PRO A 83 0.81 -5.17 -1.31
N LEU A 84 0.47 -3.88 -1.43
CA LEU A 84 0.67 -2.92 -0.34
C LEU A 84 -0.17 -3.26 0.91
N LEU A 85 -1.39 -3.77 0.71
CA LEU A 85 -2.23 -4.27 1.80
C LEU A 85 -1.59 -5.46 2.51
N VAL A 86 -1.04 -6.42 1.77
CA VAL A 86 -0.32 -7.56 2.35
C VAL A 86 0.91 -7.09 3.15
N ILE A 87 1.67 -6.14 2.61
CA ILE A 87 2.84 -5.57 3.28
C ILE A 87 2.46 -4.90 4.61
N ILE A 88 1.41 -4.06 4.62
CA ILE A 88 1.01 -3.36 5.84
C ILE A 88 0.44 -4.33 6.89
N LEU A 89 -0.34 -5.34 6.47
CA LEU A 89 -0.83 -6.38 7.38
C LEU A 89 0.31 -7.18 8.00
N THR A 90 1.31 -7.56 7.21
CA THR A 90 2.50 -8.24 7.70
C THR A 90 3.29 -7.34 8.66
N ALA A 91 3.42 -6.05 8.36
CA ALA A 91 4.08 -5.09 9.24
C ALA A 91 3.35 -4.97 10.58
N ILE A 92 2.02 -4.85 10.58
CA ILE A 92 1.22 -4.82 11.81
C ILE A 92 1.39 -6.12 12.62
N ALA A 93 1.27 -7.27 11.96
CA ALA A 93 1.39 -8.57 12.61
C ALA A 93 2.78 -8.80 13.23
N SER A 94 3.84 -8.41 12.52
CA SER A 94 5.22 -8.65 12.96
C SER A 94 5.75 -7.63 13.98
N THR A 95 5.23 -6.40 13.98
CA THR A 95 5.75 -5.33 14.85
C THR A 95 4.81 -4.95 15.98
N LYS A 96 3.48 -4.87 15.71
CA LYS A 96 2.50 -4.35 16.69
C LYS A 96 1.89 -5.43 17.58
N LEU A 97 1.63 -6.64 17.04
CA LEU A 97 1.14 -7.73 17.89
C LEU A 97 2.12 -8.12 19.02
N PRO A 98 3.43 -8.25 18.77
CA PRO A 98 4.37 -8.54 19.86
C PRO A 98 4.46 -7.46 20.93
N GLU A 99 4.14 -6.19 20.59
CA GLU A 99 4.11 -5.09 21.56
C GLU A 99 2.99 -5.21 22.59
N LEU A 100 1.88 -5.88 22.25
CA LEU A 100 0.78 -6.16 23.18
C LEU A 100 1.22 -7.03 24.37
N THR A 101 2.22 -7.89 24.18
CA THR A 101 2.70 -8.83 25.19
C THR A 101 3.81 -8.24 26.07
N ARG A 102 4.27 -7.01 25.79
CA ARG A 102 5.33 -6.32 26.56
C ARG A 102 4.73 -5.48 27.69
N PRO A 103 4.93 -5.86 28.98
CA PRO A 103 4.29 -5.15 30.11
C PRO A 103 4.73 -3.68 30.26
N ALA A 104 5.92 -3.34 29.75
CA ALA A 104 6.53 -2.02 29.94
C ALA A 104 5.91 -0.90 29.10
N GLN A 105 5.23 -1.21 28.00
CA GLN A 105 4.75 -0.18 27.06
C GLN A 105 3.22 -0.01 27.05
N GLY A 106 2.46 -1.05 27.42
CA GLY A 106 1.01 -1.00 27.59
C GLY A 106 0.20 -0.83 26.28
N PHE A 107 -1.10 -1.11 26.39
CA PHE A 107 -2.05 -1.07 25.28
C PHE A 107 -2.10 0.30 24.56
N TRP A 108 -2.14 1.39 25.32
CA TRP A 108 -2.25 2.74 24.75
C TRP A 108 -1.03 3.18 23.94
N TYR A 109 0.16 2.72 24.34
CA TYR A 109 1.39 2.95 23.59
C TYR A 109 1.32 2.26 22.23
N MET A 110 0.94 0.98 22.20
CA MET A 110 0.77 0.21 20.97
C MET A 110 -0.26 0.85 20.03
N VAL A 111 -1.42 1.29 20.57
CA VAL A 111 -2.46 1.98 19.77
C VAL A 111 -1.91 3.28 19.17
N SER A 112 -1.17 4.06 19.96
CA SER A 112 -0.56 5.31 19.48
C SER A 112 0.48 5.06 18.38
N ASP A 113 1.29 4.01 18.50
CA ASP A 113 2.31 3.65 17.53
C ASP A 113 1.71 3.00 16.27
N ALA A 114 0.63 2.23 16.40
CA ALA A 114 -0.09 1.58 15.31
C ALA A 114 -0.96 2.53 14.45
N ARG A 115 -1.22 3.76 14.92
CA ARG A 115 -2.15 4.70 14.25
C ARG A 115 -1.86 4.95 12.78
N ARG A 116 -0.57 5.04 12.40
CA ARG A 116 -0.16 5.25 11.00
C ARG A 116 -0.45 4.03 10.15
N ASP A 117 -0.11 2.87 10.66
CA ASP A 117 -0.31 1.59 9.97
C ASP A 117 -1.80 1.32 9.80
N PHE A 118 -2.61 1.64 10.81
CA PHE A 118 -4.07 1.54 10.76
C PHE A 118 -4.67 2.52 9.72
N ALA A 119 -4.22 3.77 9.68
CA ALA A 119 -4.68 4.74 8.69
C ALA A 119 -4.33 4.29 7.26
N MET A 120 -3.13 3.74 7.05
CA MET A 120 -2.72 3.19 5.75
C MET A 120 -3.54 1.97 5.36
N LEU A 121 -3.82 1.07 6.32
CA LEU A 121 -4.68 -0.09 6.12
C LEU A 121 -6.08 0.32 5.63
N CYS A 122 -6.75 1.23 6.34
CA CYS A 122 -8.07 1.74 5.97
C CYS A 122 -8.06 2.43 4.60
N SER A 123 -7.02 3.21 4.32
CA SER A 123 -6.86 3.92 3.04
C SER A 123 -6.65 2.95 1.88
N LEU A 124 -5.89 1.87 2.07
CA LEU A 124 -5.69 0.83 1.05
C LEU A 124 -6.98 0.04 0.79
N ILE A 125 -7.72 -0.33 1.83
CA ILE A 125 -9.04 -0.97 1.69
C ILE A 125 -9.98 -0.05 0.92
N PHE A 126 -10.01 1.23 1.26
CA PHE A 126 -10.79 2.23 0.55
C PHE A 126 -10.41 2.29 -0.95
N LEU A 127 -9.13 2.32 -1.29
CA LEU A 127 -8.67 2.35 -2.68
C LEU A 127 -9.00 1.07 -3.45
N ILE A 128 -8.99 -0.09 -2.80
CA ILE A 128 -9.41 -1.36 -3.42
C ILE A 128 -10.90 -1.32 -3.76
N VAL A 129 -11.72 -0.78 -2.88
CA VAL A 129 -13.18 -0.70 -3.07
C VAL A 129 -13.53 0.42 -4.06
N ALA A 130 -13.08 1.64 -3.80
CA ALA A 130 -13.43 2.84 -4.57
C ALA A 130 -12.75 2.90 -5.95
N GLY A 131 -11.52 2.36 -6.05
CA GLY A 131 -10.72 2.44 -7.29
C GLY A 131 -9.93 3.74 -7.39
N ALA A 132 -9.51 4.06 -8.63
CA ALA A 132 -8.60 5.15 -8.91
C ALA A 132 -9.23 6.56 -8.89
N GLY A 133 -10.55 6.67 -9.08
CA GLY A 133 -11.24 7.95 -9.20
C GLY A 133 -11.02 8.62 -10.57
N THR A 134 -11.71 9.73 -10.79
CA THR A 134 -11.76 10.43 -12.11
C THR A 134 -10.42 11.07 -12.50
N PHE A 135 -9.61 11.53 -11.54
CA PHE A 135 -8.27 12.05 -11.80
C PHE A 135 -7.21 10.94 -11.74
N SER A 136 -7.27 10.00 -12.69
CA SER A 136 -6.34 8.88 -12.75
C SER A 136 -5.94 8.55 -14.19
N TRP A 137 -4.84 7.86 -14.35
CA TRP A 137 -4.45 7.33 -15.64
C TRP A 137 -5.45 6.26 -16.10
N ASP A 138 -5.99 5.48 -15.17
CA ASP A 138 -7.04 4.49 -15.46
C ASP A 138 -8.26 5.12 -16.15
N SER A 139 -8.68 6.34 -15.72
CA SER A 139 -9.81 7.04 -16.31
C SER A 139 -9.57 7.50 -17.76
N ARG A 140 -8.32 7.74 -18.13
CA ARG A 140 -7.95 8.10 -19.50
C ARG A 140 -7.93 6.90 -20.45
N TRP A 141 -7.62 5.73 -19.92
CA TRP A 141 -7.62 4.48 -20.70
C TRP A 141 -9.04 3.95 -20.94
N ASP A 142 -9.94 4.10 -19.98
CA ASP A 142 -11.36 3.77 -20.17
C ASP A 142 -12.01 4.65 -21.28
N GLY A 143 -11.48 5.85 -21.54
CA GLY A 143 -11.86 6.70 -22.68
C GLY A 143 -11.35 6.23 -24.04
N LEU A 144 -10.47 5.23 -24.11
CA LEU A 144 -9.90 4.66 -25.34
C LEU A 144 -10.53 3.31 -25.73
N ASP A 145 -11.59 2.86 -25.03
CA ASP A 145 -12.31 1.60 -25.34
C ASP A 145 -12.89 1.53 -26.77
N TRP A 146 -12.97 2.67 -27.47
CA TRP A 146 -13.35 2.73 -28.88
C TRP A 146 -12.26 2.15 -29.81
N LEU A 147 -10.98 2.11 -29.38
CA LEU A 147 -9.87 1.54 -30.17
C LEU A 147 -9.76 0.02 -30.04
N TRP A 148 -10.31 -0.57 -28.96
CA TRP A 148 -10.28 -2.00 -28.73
C TRP A 148 -11.59 -2.49 -28.13
N PRO A 149 -12.62 -2.75 -28.98
CA PRO A 149 -13.90 -3.25 -28.50
C PRO A 149 -13.69 -4.63 -27.85
N ARG A 150 -13.90 -4.72 -26.57
CA ARG A 150 -13.91 -6.00 -25.83
C ARG A 150 -15.16 -6.78 -26.22
N LYS A 151 -14.95 -7.91 -26.89
CA LYS A 151 -16.00 -8.89 -27.22
C LYS A 151 -16.47 -9.59 -25.94
#